data_31d899481d3981005b5c243a0f5bf6c7
#
_entry.id   31d899481d3981005b5c243a0f5bf6c7
#
_cell.length_a   1.000
_cell.length_b   1.000
_cell.length_c   1.000
_cell.angle_alpha   90.00
_cell.angle_beta   90.00
_cell.angle_gamma   90.00
#
_symmetry.space_group_name_H-M   'P 1'
#
loop_
_entity.id
_entity.type
_entity.pdbx_description
1 polymer ?
#
loop_
_entity_poly.entity_id
_entity_poly.type
_entity_poly.pdbx_seq_one_letter_code
_entity_poly.pdbx_strand_id
1 'polypeptide(L)'
;MEDEPPPQGVGAKQVLEATLLSALKMLDVGKWPIFSLCSQEELKLIRQACVFGSAGNEVLYATENDEVFVLGMNCSGCLGTGDMQSTIEPKRLDSLCGKKIACLSYGSGPHVVLATEEGEVYTWGHNAYSQLGNGTTNHGFVPCQVSTNLVNKKVIEVACGSHHSMVLTSDGEVYTWGYNNSGQVGSGSTANQPIPRRVTSCLQNKIVVNIACGQMCSMAVVENGEVYVWGYNGNGQLGLGSSGNQPTPCRIAALQGIRVQRVACGHAHTLVLTDEGQIYAWGSNSYGQLGTGNKSNQSYPTSIVVDKDRVIEIAACHSANTSAAKTQSGQVYMWGQCRGQSVTFPHLTHFACTDDVFACFATPAVMWRLLSVEPDDHLTVAQSLKKEFDNPETADLKFLVDGKYIHVHKVLLKIREQCAPPSL
;
A
#
# COMPACT_ATOMS: atom_id res chain seq x y z
N MET A 1 11.01 -28.51 -59.52
CA MET A 1 10.38 -28.36 -58.20
C MET A 1 11.48 -27.87 -57.30
N GLU A 2 11.53 -26.56 -57.14
CA GLU A 2 12.49 -25.89 -56.25
C GLU A 2 11.87 -25.86 -54.85
N ASP A 3 12.57 -26.44 -53.88
CA ASP A 3 12.17 -26.47 -52.50
C ASP A 3 12.27 -25.03 -51.90
N GLU A 4 11.13 -24.46 -51.45
CA GLU A 4 11.11 -23.26 -50.66
C GLU A 4 11.77 -23.53 -49.29
N PRO A 5 12.60 -22.61 -48.78
CA PRO A 5 13.17 -22.73 -47.44
C PRO A 5 12.09 -22.51 -46.36
N PRO A 6 12.18 -23.19 -45.21
CA PRO A 6 11.20 -23.04 -44.13
C PRO A 6 11.21 -21.61 -43.54
N PRO A 7 10.07 -21.16 -43.01
CA PRO A 7 9.96 -19.80 -42.49
C PRO A 7 10.94 -19.54 -41.32
N GLN A 8 11.66 -18.45 -41.41
CA GLN A 8 12.62 -18.03 -40.39
C GLN A 8 11.91 -17.88 -39.01
N GLY A 9 12.30 -18.74 -38.09
CA GLY A 9 11.83 -18.69 -36.71
C GLY A 9 12.18 -17.34 -36.06
N VAL A 10 11.22 -16.74 -35.40
CA VAL A 10 11.41 -15.58 -34.55
C VAL A 10 12.51 -15.92 -33.55
N GLY A 11 13.65 -15.23 -33.64
CA GLY A 11 14.87 -15.59 -32.92
C GLY A 11 14.62 -15.62 -31.40
N ALA A 12 15.27 -16.57 -30.71
CA ALA A 12 15.17 -16.77 -29.25
C ALA A 12 15.34 -15.45 -28.46
N LYS A 13 16.08 -14.50 -29.02
CA LYS A 13 16.28 -13.14 -28.47
C LYS A 13 14.97 -12.32 -28.48
N GLN A 14 14.18 -12.38 -29.55
CA GLN A 14 12.89 -11.67 -29.64
C GLN A 14 11.83 -12.28 -28.72
N VAL A 15 11.82 -13.61 -28.57
CA VAL A 15 10.91 -14.29 -27.62
C VAL A 15 11.30 -13.96 -26.18
N LEU A 16 12.59 -13.89 -25.88
CA LEU A 16 13.08 -13.50 -24.54
C LEU A 16 12.79 -12.02 -24.24
N GLU A 17 12.96 -11.14 -25.23
CA GLU A 17 12.60 -9.72 -25.10
C GLU A 17 11.09 -9.54 -24.89
N ALA A 18 10.25 -10.23 -25.62
CA ALA A 18 8.80 -10.18 -25.45
C ALA A 18 8.36 -10.72 -24.08
N THR A 19 9.01 -11.79 -23.59
CA THR A 19 8.72 -12.37 -22.28
C THR A 19 9.21 -11.48 -21.13
N LEU A 20 10.37 -10.83 -21.26
CA LEU A 20 10.90 -9.88 -20.29
C LEU A 20 10.12 -8.56 -20.28
N LEU A 21 9.68 -8.07 -21.45
CA LEU A 21 8.82 -6.88 -21.56
C LEU A 21 7.42 -7.13 -20.99
N SER A 22 6.88 -8.34 -21.06
CA SER A 22 5.60 -8.71 -20.44
C SER A 22 5.70 -8.80 -18.91
N ALA A 23 6.89 -8.99 -18.35
CA ALA A 23 7.13 -9.03 -16.90
C ALA A 23 7.35 -7.62 -16.29
N LEU A 24 7.67 -6.61 -17.10
CA LEU A 24 7.75 -5.21 -16.70
C LEU A 24 6.35 -4.60 -16.78
N LYS A 25 5.53 -4.83 -15.76
CA LYS A 25 4.24 -4.14 -15.67
C LYS A 25 4.46 -2.68 -15.36
N MET A 26 4.24 -1.84 -16.37
CA MET A 26 4.00 -0.42 -16.18
C MET A 26 2.78 -0.24 -15.27
N LEU A 27 2.80 0.82 -14.47
CA LEU A 27 1.68 1.26 -13.67
C LEU A 27 0.46 1.43 -14.59
N ASP A 28 -0.54 0.56 -14.47
CA ASP A 28 -1.76 0.67 -15.24
C ASP A 28 -2.82 1.42 -14.43
N VAL A 29 -2.73 2.75 -14.46
CA VAL A 29 -3.72 3.63 -13.84
C VAL A 29 -5.07 3.62 -14.60
N GLY A 30 -5.10 3.11 -15.81
CA GLY A 30 -6.31 3.05 -16.64
C GLY A 30 -7.42 2.16 -16.08
N LYS A 31 -7.11 1.28 -15.12
CA LYS A 31 -8.12 0.50 -14.39
C LYS A 31 -8.92 1.32 -13.37
N TRP A 32 -8.44 2.50 -13.02
CA TRP A 32 -9.08 3.38 -12.06
C TRP A 32 -9.97 4.39 -12.81
N PRO A 33 -11.30 4.40 -12.57
CA PRO A 33 -12.24 5.18 -13.38
C PRO A 33 -11.94 6.67 -13.49
N ILE A 34 -11.39 7.27 -12.41
CA ILE A 34 -11.08 8.70 -12.38
C ILE A 34 -10.03 9.10 -13.43
N PHE A 35 -9.12 8.22 -13.80
CA PHE A 35 -8.09 8.51 -14.80
C PHE A 35 -8.62 8.54 -16.24
N SER A 36 -9.90 8.19 -16.46
CA SER A 36 -10.57 8.45 -17.73
C SER A 36 -10.73 9.94 -18.05
N LEU A 37 -10.58 10.81 -17.04
CA LEU A 37 -10.56 12.27 -17.20
C LEU A 37 -9.22 12.80 -17.71
N CYS A 38 -8.14 12.02 -17.64
CA CYS A 38 -6.82 12.40 -18.12
C CYS A 38 -6.61 11.99 -19.57
N SER A 39 -5.89 12.81 -20.34
CA SER A 39 -5.43 12.46 -21.69
C SER A 39 -4.39 11.32 -21.64
N GLN A 40 -4.20 10.64 -22.77
CA GLN A 40 -3.17 9.59 -22.89
C GLN A 40 -1.75 10.13 -22.70
N GLU A 41 -1.50 11.39 -23.02
CA GLU A 41 -0.21 12.04 -22.81
C GLU A 41 0.04 12.33 -21.34
N GLU A 42 -0.98 12.80 -20.61
CA GLU A 42 -0.90 12.97 -19.15
C GLU A 42 -0.65 11.63 -18.43
N LEU A 43 -1.37 10.56 -18.82
CA LEU A 43 -1.21 9.24 -18.22
C LEU A 43 0.22 8.69 -18.36
N LYS A 44 0.91 8.97 -19.46
CA LYS A 44 2.29 8.55 -19.68
C LYS A 44 3.31 9.23 -18.77
N LEU A 45 2.99 10.43 -18.28
CA LEU A 45 3.88 11.20 -17.39
C LEU A 45 3.77 10.77 -15.93
N ILE A 46 2.70 10.06 -15.55
CA ILE A 46 2.44 9.66 -14.17
C ILE A 46 3.49 8.65 -13.71
N ARG A 47 4.14 8.94 -12.58
CA ARG A 47 5.09 8.05 -11.90
C ARG A 47 4.60 7.60 -10.53
N GLN A 48 3.78 8.41 -9.88
CA GLN A 48 3.12 8.07 -8.62
C GLN A 48 1.67 8.51 -8.69
N ALA A 49 0.78 7.76 -8.07
CA ALA A 49 -0.63 8.10 -7.99
C ALA A 49 -1.29 7.57 -6.73
N CYS A 50 -2.26 8.32 -6.21
CA CYS A 50 -3.15 7.88 -5.15
C CYS A 50 -4.57 8.33 -5.49
N VAL A 51 -5.48 7.36 -5.64
CA VAL A 51 -6.93 7.58 -5.73
C VAL A 51 -7.51 7.45 -4.34
N PHE A 52 -8.23 8.47 -3.88
CA PHE A 52 -8.71 8.57 -2.51
C PHE A 52 -10.11 9.20 -2.41
N GLY A 53 -10.50 9.54 -1.19
CA GLY A 53 -11.79 10.13 -0.88
C GLY A 53 -12.88 9.10 -0.57
N SER A 54 -14.05 9.59 -0.17
CA SER A 54 -15.15 8.74 0.27
C SER A 54 -15.76 7.86 -0.83
N ALA A 55 -15.59 8.26 -2.08
CA ALA A 55 -16.14 7.56 -3.26
C ALA A 55 -15.07 7.20 -4.31
N GLY A 56 -13.78 7.46 -4.04
CA GLY A 56 -12.72 7.27 -5.03
C GLY A 56 -12.75 8.29 -6.17
N ASN A 57 -13.21 9.49 -5.88
CA ASN A 57 -13.40 10.58 -6.85
C ASN A 57 -12.37 11.69 -6.71
N GLU A 58 -11.31 11.49 -5.96
CA GLU A 58 -10.17 12.39 -5.81
C GLU A 58 -8.89 11.64 -6.16
N VAL A 59 -7.96 12.32 -6.83
CA VAL A 59 -6.65 11.78 -7.15
C VAL A 59 -5.57 12.83 -6.98
N LEU A 60 -4.43 12.39 -6.46
CA LEU A 60 -3.14 13.07 -6.51
C LEU A 60 -2.20 12.21 -7.33
N TYR A 61 -1.47 12.81 -8.27
CA TYR A 61 -0.39 12.12 -8.96
C TYR A 61 0.84 13.00 -9.11
N ALA A 62 1.99 12.36 -9.20
CA ALA A 62 3.27 13.00 -9.47
C ALA A 62 3.87 12.49 -10.78
N THR A 63 4.55 13.39 -11.50
CA THR A 63 5.26 13.11 -12.75
C THR A 63 6.72 12.75 -12.48
N GLU A 64 7.44 12.33 -13.52
CA GLU A 64 8.88 12.06 -13.45
C GLU A 64 9.73 13.26 -13.06
N ASN A 65 9.22 14.48 -13.26
CA ASN A 65 9.89 15.73 -12.89
C ASN A 65 9.48 16.23 -11.49
N ASP A 66 8.89 15.38 -10.67
CA ASP A 66 8.36 15.71 -9.34
C ASP A 66 7.31 16.85 -9.37
N GLU A 67 6.59 17.02 -10.48
CA GLU A 67 5.43 17.88 -10.53
C GLU A 67 4.22 17.16 -9.99
N VAL A 68 3.47 17.80 -9.10
CA VAL A 68 2.32 17.22 -8.41
C VAL A 68 1.03 17.85 -8.91
N PHE A 69 0.07 16.99 -9.29
CA PHE A 69 -1.23 17.38 -9.80
C PHE A 69 -2.34 16.70 -9.01
N VAL A 70 -3.48 17.37 -8.95
CA VAL A 70 -4.71 16.86 -8.33
C VAL A 70 -5.91 17.10 -9.23
N LEU A 71 -6.90 16.22 -9.16
CA LEU A 71 -8.23 16.43 -9.75
C LEU A 71 -9.29 15.65 -8.98
N GLY A 72 -10.55 16.03 -9.12
CA GLY A 72 -11.68 15.35 -8.51
C GLY A 72 -12.65 16.29 -7.79
N MET A 73 -13.40 15.73 -6.83
CA MET A 73 -14.51 16.41 -6.17
C MET A 73 -14.13 17.44 -5.13
N ASN A 74 -12.97 17.37 -4.54
CA ASN A 74 -12.45 18.34 -3.56
C ASN A 74 -13.31 18.51 -2.29
N CYS A 75 -13.84 17.43 -1.75
CA CYS A 75 -14.60 17.48 -0.50
C CYS A 75 -13.69 18.00 0.65
N SER A 76 -14.20 19.02 1.40
CA SER A 76 -13.45 19.66 2.50
C SER A 76 -12.07 20.21 2.13
N GLY A 77 -11.83 20.51 0.85
CA GLY A 77 -10.54 21.01 0.38
C GLY A 77 -9.43 19.94 0.28
N CYS A 78 -9.79 18.66 0.21
CA CYS A 78 -8.81 17.55 0.22
C CYS A 78 -7.94 17.45 -1.05
N LEU A 79 -8.20 18.24 -2.10
CA LEU A 79 -7.29 18.40 -3.23
C LEU A 79 -6.13 19.38 -2.93
N GLY A 80 -6.29 20.26 -1.94
CA GLY A 80 -5.23 21.20 -1.58
C GLY A 80 -5.07 22.39 -2.52
N THR A 81 -6.09 22.74 -3.32
CA THR A 81 -6.06 23.79 -4.35
C THR A 81 -6.35 25.19 -3.84
N GLY A 82 -6.59 25.38 -2.55
CA GLY A 82 -6.93 26.66 -1.92
C GLY A 82 -8.42 26.92 -1.79
N ASP A 83 -9.26 26.01 -2.24
CA ASP A 83 -10.72 26.13 -2.23
C ASP A 83 -11.40 24.75 -2.01
N MET A 84 -12.71 24.67 -2.17
CA MET A 84 -13.48 23.43 -2.13
C MET A 84 -14.15 23.11 -3.48
N GLN A 85 -13.68 23.72 -4.56
CA GLN A 85 -14.24 23.49 -5.88
C GLN A 85 -13.70 22.22 -6.51
N SER A 86 -14.59 21.40 -7.08
CA SER A 86 -14.20 20.26 -7.89
C SER A 86 -13.50 20.69 -9.17
N THR A 87 -12.63 19.85 -9.69
CA THR A 87 -11.99 20.05 -10.98
C THR A 87 -11.92 18.75 -11.74
N ILE A 88 -12.28 18.79 -13.04
CA ILE A 88 -12.12 17.66 -13.96
C ILE A 88 -10.79 17.72 -14.72
N GLU A 89 -10.15 18.88 -14.72
CA GLU A 89 -8.80 19.06 -15.29
C GLU A 89 -7.76 19.02 -14.17
N PRO A 90 -6.60 18.38 -14.41
CA PRO A 90 -5.52 18.36 -13.43
C PRO A 90 -5.07 19.77 -13.05
N LYS A 91 -5.05 20.05 -11.75
CA LYS A 91 -4.49 21.28 -11.18
C LYS A 91 -3.17 21.00 -10.50
N ARG A 92 -2.16 21.81 -10.79
CA ARG A 92 -0.84 21.69 -10.21
C ARG A 92 -0.82 22.21 -8.77
N LEU A 93 -0.19 21.43 -7.87
CA LEU A 93 0.08 21.83 -6.49
C LEU A 93 1.51 22.34 -6.36
N ASP A 94 1.71 23.63 -6.57
CA ASP A 94 3.06 24.24 -6.57
C ASP A 94 3.82 24.04 -5.26
N SER A 95 3.12 23.98 -4.12
CA SER A 95 3.74 23.78 -2.81
C SER A 95 4.39 22.40 -2.62
N LEU A 96 4.02 21.41 -3.43
CA LEU A 96 4.55 20.05 -3.38
C LEU A 96 5.47 19.74 -4.58
N CYS A 97 5.49 20.55 -5.62
CA CYS A 97 6.37 20.36 -6.77
C CYS A 97 7.83 20.45 -6.38
N GLY A 98 8.66 19.54 -6.92
CA GLY A 98 10.07 19.41 -6.58
C GLY A 98 10.34 18.72 -5.23
N LYS A 99 9.29 18.36 -4.49
CA LYS A 99 9.39 17.53 -3.29
C LYS A 99 9.11 16.09 -3.68
N LYS A 100 10.09 15.22 -3.45
CA LYS A 100 9.95 13.79 -3.75
C LYS A 100 9.01 13.15 -2.73
N ILE A 101 7.88 12.61 -3.19
CA ILE A 101 6.90 11.98 -2.33
C ILE A 101 7.38 10.57 -1.97
N ALA A 102 7.55 10.29 -0.68
CA ALA A 102 7.91 8.97 -0.18
C ALA A 102 6.67 8.11 0.10
N CYS A 103 5.66 8.68 0.77
CA CYS A 103 4.43 7.98 1.11
C CYS A 103 3.27 8.97 1.30
N LEU A 104 2.06 8.46 1.13
CA LEU A 104 0.83 9.20 1.30
C LEU A 104 -0.24 8.28 1.88
N SER A 105 -1.02 8.81 2.80
CA SER A 105 -2.25 8.18 3.29
C SER A 105 -3.36 9.22 3.36
N TYR A 106 -4.60 8.76 3.39
CA TYR A 106 -5.77 9.62 3.46
C TYR A 106 -6.77 9.06 4.44
N GLY A 107 -7.56 9.93 5.05
CA GLY A 107 -8.71 9.55 5.86
C GLY A 107 -10.01 9.70 5.07
N SER A 108 -11.02 8.93 5.45
CA SER A 108 -12.33 9.02 4.79
C SER A 108 -13.11 10.29 5.13
N GLY A 109 -12.61 11.13 6.02
CA GLY A 109 -13.20 12.34 6.47
C GLY A 109 -13.17 13.62 5.64
N PRO A 110 -12.68 13.84 4.38
CA PRO A 110 -11.42 13.36 3.88
C PRO A 110 -10.26 14.31 4.26
N HIS A 111 -9.15 13.77 4.66
CA HIS A 111 -7.91 14.50 4.88
C HIS A 111 -6.73 13.71 4.31
N VAL A 112 -5.63 14.37 4.02
CA VAL A 112 -4.44 13.77 3.44
C VAL A 112 -3.23 14.02 4.34
N VAL A 113 -2.41 12.99 4.52
CA VAL A 113 -1.09 13.06 5.16
C VAL A 113 -0.07 12.53 4.17
N LEU A 114 0.91 13.35 3.85
CA LEU A 114 1.97 13.05 2.89
C LEU A 114 3.32 13.26 3.54
N ALA A 115 4.24 12.32 3.33
CA ALA A 115 5.64 12.48 3.71
C ALA A 115 6.54 12.51 2.47
N THR A 116 7.56 13.34 2.51
CA THR A 116 8.61 13.45 1.48
C THR A 116 9.78 12.51 1.78
N GLU A 117 10.65 12.26 0.82
CA GLU A 117 11.89 11.49 1.04
C GLU A 117 12.82 12.12 2.09
N GLU A 118 12.76 13.44 2.26
CA GLU A 118 13.45 14.16 3.33
C GLU A 118 12.82 13.93 4.72
N GLY A 119 11.62 13.32 4.77
CA GLY A 119 10.90 13.03 6.00
C GLY A 119 10.01 14.17 6.51
N GLU A 120 9.79 15.22 5.71
CA GLU A 120 8.83 16.28 6.00
C GLU A 120 7.39 15.77 5.86
N VAL A 121 6.49 16.23 6.72
CA VAL A 121 5.07 15.86 6.70
C VAL A 121 4.21 17.06 6.29
N TYR A 122 3.31 16.84 5.34
CA TYR A 122 2.31 17.80 4.87
C TYR A 122 0.91 17.25 5.09
N THR A 123 0.00 18.09 5.55
CA THR A 123 -1.41 17.72 5.76
C THR A 123 -2.35 18.77 5.18
N TRP A 124 -3.52 18.35 4.74
CA TRP A 124 -4.60 19.21 4.28
C TRP A 124 -5.94 18.48 4.24
N GLY A 125 -7.03 19.21 4.03
CA GLY A 125 -8.39 18.71 3.96
C GLY A 125 -9.21 18.93 5.22
N HIS A 126 -10.04 17.99 5.56
CA HIS A 126 -10.94 18.02 6.71
C HIS A 126 -10.17 18.08 8.03
N ASN A 127 -10.62 18.93 8.98
CA ASN A 127 -9.92 19.15 10.25
C ASN A 127 -10.85 19.35 11.47
N ALA A 128 -12.12 19.03 11.37
CA ALA A 128 -13.05 19.24 12.49
C ALA A 128 -12.63 18.52 13.79
N TYR A 129 -11.80 17.49 13.68
CA TYR A 129 -11.28 16.71 14.81
C TYR A 129 -9.77 16.86 15.01
N SER A 130 -9.18 17.92 14.48
CA SER A 130 -7.72 18.17 14.54
C SER A 130 -6.86 17.13 13.81
N GLN A 131 -7.41 16.43 12.83
CA GLN A 131 -6.68 15.38 12.08
C GLN A 131 -5.53 15.91 11.22
N LEU A 132 -5.41 17.24 11.04
CA LEU A 132 -4.27 17.86 10.35
C LEU A 132 -3.07 18.09 11.26
N GLY A 133 -3.23 18.05 12.59
CA GLY A 133 -2.12 18.17 13.53
C GLY A 133 -1.51 19.56 13.65
N ASN A 134 -2.22 20.61 13.25
CA ASN A 134 -1.75 21.99 13.25
C ASN A 134 -2.21 22.82 14.46
N GLY A 135 -2.81 22.20 15.46
CA GLY A 135 -3.30 22.84 16.67
C GLY A 135 -4.68 23.51 16.51
N THR A 136 -5.33 23.39 15.35
CA THR A 136 -6.64 23.99 15.06
C THR A 136 -7.68 22.93 14.68
N THR A 137 -8.92 23.38 14.49
CA THR A 137 -10.04 22.59 13.95
C THR A 137 -10.56 23.15 12.62
N ASN A 138 -9.83 24.11 12.04
CA ASN A 138 -10.19 24.69 10.74
C ASN A 138 -9.70 23.78 9.61
N HIS A 139 -10.53 23.60 8.58
CA HIS A 139 -10.12 22.87 7.38
C HIS A 139 -8.88 23.48 6.74
N GLY A 140 -8.00 22.65 6.21
CA GLY A 140 -6.81 23.06 5.48
C GLY A 140 -7.03 22.93 3.97
N PHE A 141 -7.06 24.06 3.26
CA PHE A 141 -7.32 24.09 1.83
C PHE A 141 -6.06 23.98 0.97
N VAL A 142 -4.88 24.05 1.61
CA VAL A 142 -3.58 23.90 0.94
C VAL A 142 -2.68 22.97 1.77
N PRO A 143 -1.75 22.24 1.13
CA PRO A 143 -0.77 21.47 1.87
C PRO A 143 0.06 22.36 2.80
N CYS A 144 0.07 22.04 4.09
CA CYS A 144 0.84 22.73 5.11
C CYS A 144 1.75 21.75 5.84
N GLN A 145 2.99 22.17 6.07
CA GLN A 145 3.95 21.36 6.81
C GLN A 145 3.56 21.24 8.28
N VAL A 146 3.59 20.03 8.82
CA VAL A 146 3.42 19.75 10.25
C VAL A 146 4.79 19.53 10.85
N SER A 147 5.25 20.49 11.66
CA SER A 147 6.58 20.45 12.28
C SER A 147 6.55 20.30 13.79
N THR A 148 5.45 20.66 14.45
CA THR A 148 5.32 20.55 15.90
C THR A 148 5.59 19.12 16.37
N ASN A 149 6.52 18.96 17.30
CA ASN A 149 7.01 17.68 17.83
C ASN A 149 7.67 16.74 16.80
N LEU A 150 7.79 17.15 15.52
CA LEU A 150 8.43 16.39 14.44
C LEU A 150 9.74 17.03 13.96
N VAL A 151 10.18 18.13 14.60
CA VAL A 151 11.46 18.79 14.30
C VAL A 151 12.60 17.78 14.48
N ASN A 152 13.48 17.70 13.48
CA ASN A 152 14.61 16.76 13.42
C ASN A 152 14.19 15.27 13.40
N LYS A 153 12.94 14.97 13.09
CA LYS A 153 12.46 13.62 12.86
C LYS A 153 12.28 13.38 11.36
N LYS A 154 12.77 12.26 10.87
CA LYS A 154 12.53 11.82 9.50
C LYS A 154 11.36 10.84 9.50
N VAL A 155 10.21 11.26 8.96
CA VAL A 155 9.05 10.38 8.79
C VAL A 155 9.25 9.49 7.57
N ILE A 156 9.02 8.19 7.74
CA ILE A 156 9.23 7.16 6.72
C ILE A 156 7.95 6.42 6.33
N GLU A 157 6.89 6.50 7.14
CA GLU A 157 5.61 5.87 6.88
C GLU A 157 4.49 6.72 7.47
N VAL A 158 3.35 6.79 6.78
CA VAL A 158 2.15 7.50 7.22
C VAL A 158 0.94 6.58 7.12
N ALA A 159 -0.02 6.73 8.03
CA ALA A 159 -1.28 6.01 8.03
C ALA A 159 -2.40 6.91 8.53
N CYS A 160 -3.59 6.79 7.95
CA CYS A 160 -4.78 7.51 8.35
C CYS A 160 -5.93 6.54 8.64
N GLY A 161 -6.66 6.81 9.72
CA GLY A 161 -8.02 6.29 9.88
C GLY A 161 -9.04 7.27 9.30
N SER A 162 -10.31 7.17 9.71
CA SER A 162 -11.33 8.10 9.21
C SER A 162 -11.00 9.55 9.54
N HIS A 163 -10.61 9.83 10.79
CA HIS A 163 -10.39 11.19 11.29
C HIS A 163 -9.17 11.28 12.23
N HIS A 164 -8.25 10.33 12.17
CA HIS A 164 -6.99 10.40 12.90
C HIS A 164 -5.81 10.09 11.98
N SER A 165 -4.64 10.51 12.39
CA SER A 165 -3.41 10.43 11.61
C SER A 165 -2.30 9.82 12.44
N MET A 166 -1.43 9.07 11.79
CA MET A 166 -0.30 8.39 12.41
C MET A 166 0.91 8.43 11.48
N VAL A 167 2.08 8.66 12.06
CA VAL A 167 3.35 8.62 11.32
C VAL A 167 4.38 7.79 12.08
N LEU A 168 5.27 7.16 11.31
CA LEU A 168 6.42 6.41 11.81
C LEU A 168 7.69 7.12 11.40
N THR A 169 8.59 7.34 12.37
CA THR A 169 9.90 7.94 12.11
C THR A 169 10.96 6.88 11.83
N SER A 170 12.07 7.28 11.22
CA SER A 170 13.23 6.42 10.99
C SER A 170 13.87 5.86 12.28
N ASP A 171 13.64 6.54 13.42
CA ASP A 171 14.07 6.08 14.75
C ASP A 171 13.15 5.01 15.35
N GLY A 172 12.06 4.64 14.66
CA GLY A 172 11.06 3.67 15.14
C GLY A 172 10.05 4.26 16.13
N GLU A 173 9.89 5.58 16.18
CA GLU A 173 8.91 6.26 17.01
C GLU A 173 7.60 6.46 16.23
N VAL A 174 6.48 6.36 16.94
CA VAL A 174 5.13 6.60 16.40
C VAL A 174 4.56 7.88 16.99
N TYR A 175 4.04 8.74 16.12
CA TYR A 175 3.30 9.95 16.49
C TYR A 175 1.87 9.86 15.94
N THR A 176 0.90 10.29 16.76
CA THR A 176 -0.52 10.25 16.41
C THR A 176 -1.20 11.56 16.77
N TRP A 177 -2.28 11.88 16.06
CA TRP A 177 -3.13 13.05 16.34
C TRP A 177 -4.51 12.89 15.71
N GLY A 178 -5.42 13.80 16.05
CA GLY A 178 -6.76 13.85 15.50
C GLY A 178 -7.82 13.31 16.45
N TYR A 179 -8.85 12.71 15.88
CA TYR A 179 -10.01 12.19 16.59
C TYR A 179 -9.66 11.04 17.53
N ASN A 180 -10.20 11.07 18.76
CA ASN A 180 -9.75 10.15 19.81
C ASN A 180 -10.87 9.63 20.73
N ASN A 181 -12.13 9.73 20.34
CA ASN A 181 -13.22 9.35 21.25
C ASN A 181 -13.23 7.83 21.61
N SER A 182 -12.56 7.01 20.81
CA SER A 182 -12.38 5.58 21.09
C SER A 182 -10.96 5.22 21.53
N GLY A 183 -10.10 6.21 21.76
CA GLY A 183 -8.71 6.00 22.15
C GLY A 183 -7.75 5.71 20.98
N GLN A 184 -8.15 5.96 19.73
CA GLN A 184 -7.35 5.65 18.53
C GLN A 184 -6.03 6.42 18.44
N VAL A 185 -5.85 7.50 19.20
CA VAL A 185 -4.58 8.21 19.33
C VAL A 185 -3.59 7.51 20.27
N GLY A 186 -4.07 6.71 21.21
CA GLY A 186 -3.21 5.92 22.11
C GLY A 186 -2.61 6.70 23.26
N SER A 187 -3.20 7.84 23.62
CA SER A 187 -2.70 8.77 24.66
C SER A 187 -3.07 8.39 26.09
N GLY A 188 -3.92 7.36 26.28
CA GLY A 188 -4.51 7.01 27.57
C GLY A 188 -5.79 7.80 27.91
N SER A 189 -6.20 8.72 27.04
CA SER A 189 -7.43 9.50 27.16
C SER A 189 -8.33 9.31 25.93
N THR A 190 -9.51 9.93 25.95
CA THR A 190 -10.45 10.00 24.83
C THR A 190 -10.62 11.41 24.27
N ALA A 191 -9.79 12.35 24.71
CA ALA A 191 -9.77 13.70 24.16
C ALA A 191 -9.04 13.75 22.84
N ASN A 192 -9.55 14.52 21.87
CA ASN A 192 -8.90 14.76 20.60
C ASN A 192 -7.49 15.34 20.81
N GLN A 193 -6.57 14.95 19.94
CA GLN A 193 -5.17 15.36 20.02
C GLN A 193 -4.87 16.37 18.91
N PRO A 194 -4.65 17.66 19.21
CA PRO A 194 -4.57 18.69 18.19
C PRO A 194 -3.24 18.79 17.47
N ILE A 195 -2.18 18.23 18.03
CA ILE A 195 -0.82 18.24 17.47
C ILE A 195 -0.20 16.84 17.56
N PRO A 196 0.82 16.53 16.76
CA PRO A 196 1.52 15.24 16.84
C PRO A 196 1.96 14.93 18.27
N ARG A 197 1.56 13.76 18.76
CA ARG A 197 1.94 13.23 20.08
C ARG A 197 2.62 11.89 19.92
N ARG A 198 3.81 11.76 20.52
CA ARG A 198 4.49 10.47 20.58
C ARG A 198 3.68 9.46 21.39
N VAL A 199 3.46 8.30 20.81
CA VAL A 199 2.85 7.17 21.51
C VAL A 199 3.94 6.49 22.35
N THR A 200 3.79 6.54 23.64
CA THR A 200 4.75 5.96 24.61
C THR A 200 4.17 4.70 25.24
N SER A 201 3.83 4.69 26.51
CA SER A 201 3.26 3.51 27.18
C SER A 201 4.05 2.23 26.85
N CYS A 202 3.40 1.20 26.34
CA CYS A 202 4.02 -0.07 25.97
C CYS A 202 4.98 -0.01 24.77
N LEU A 203 4.99 1.10 24.01
CA LEU A 203 5.91 1.30 22.88
C LEU A 203 7.21 2.03 23.25
N GLN A 204 7.33 2.50 24.49
CA GLN A 204 8.55 3.15 24.97
C GLN A 204 9.73 2.17 24.89
N ASN A 205 10.85 2.63 24.33
CA ASN A 205 12.07 1.84 24.10
C ASN A 205 11.88 0.65 23.12
N LYS A 206 10.84 0.64 22.32
CA LYS A 206 10.63 -0.30 21.23
C LYS A 206 10.81 0.40 19.89
N ILE A 207 11.34 -0.32 18.91
CA ILE A 207 11.50 0.16 17.54
C ILE A 207 10.32 -0.37 16.74
N VAL A 208 9.43 0.54 16.33
CA VAL A 208 8.33 0.24 15.43
C VAL A 208 8.85 0.18 14.00
N VAL A 209 8.42 -0.81 13.24
CA VAL A 209 8.87 -1.07 11.87
C VAL A 209 7.74 -1.02 10.83
N ASN A 210 6.48 -1.05 11.26
CA ASN A 210 5.32 -0.93 10.38
C ASN A 210 4.11 -0.43 11.17
N ILE A 211 3.29 0.40 10.54
CA ILE A 211 2.07 0.96 11.10
C ILE A 211 0.88 0.75 10.17
N ALA A 212 -0.32 0.69 10.71
CA ALA A 212 -1.57 0.75 9.94
C ALA A 212 -2.69 1.32 10.79
N CYS A 213 -3.68 1.92 10.12
CA CYS A 213 -4.93 2.38 10.73
C CYS A 213 -6.11 1.67 10.08
N GLY A 214 -7.01 1.15 10.92
CA GLY A 214 -8.40 0.93 10.53
C GLY A 214 -9.18 2.24 10.63
N GLN A 215 -10.48 2.21 10.41
CA GLN A 215 -11.28 3.42 10.42
C GLN A 215 -11.17 4.18 11.75
N MET A 216 -11.19 3.47 12.88
CA MET A 216 -11.14 4.05 14.23
C MET A 216 -10.16 3.30 15.16
N CYS A 217 -9.18 2.60 14.62
CA CYS A 217 -8.17 1.89 15.39
C CYS A 217 -6.79 2.08 14.78
N SER A 218 -5.77 1.79 15.56
CA SER A 218 -4.36 1.97 15.20
C SER A 218 -3.55 0.74 15.58
N MET A 219 -2.54 0.43 14.80
CA MET A 219 -1.69 -0.75 14.97
C MET A 219 -0.23 -0.45 14.65
N ALA A 220 0.65 -1.10 15.39
CA ALA A 220 2.09 -1.02 15.21
C ALA A 220 2.73 -2.39 15.34
N VAL A 221 3.66 -2.69 14.45
CA VAL A 221 4.54 -3.87 14.52
C VAL A 221 5.91 -3.40 14.97
N VAL A 222 6.47 -4.02 16.00
CA VAL A 222 7.82 -3.74 16.46
C VAL A 222 8.83 -4.72 15.86
N GLU A 223 10.13 -4.39 15.94
CA GLU A 223 11.20 -5.12 15.25
C GLU A 223 11.28 -6.62 15.58
N ASN A 224 10.85 -7.02 16.78
CA ASN A 224 10.80 -8.44 17.17
C ASN A 224 9.55 -9.18 16.65
N GLY A 225 8.67 -8.50 15.90
CA GLY A 225 7.47 -9.07 15.30
C GLY A 225 6.23 -9.04 16.18
N GLU A 226 6.28 -8.47 17.39
CA GLU A 226 5.08 -8.26 18.22
C GLU A 226 4.18 -7.17 17.63
N VAL A 227 2.87 -7.34 17.78
CA VAL A 227 1.84 -6.40 17.33
C VAL A 227 1.16 -5.73 18.52
N TYR A 228 1.11 -4.39 18.45
CA TYR A 228 0.42 -3.54 19.41
C TYR A 228 -0.77 -2.85 18.74
N VAL A 229 -1.88 -2.79 19.45
CA VAL A 229 -3.18 -2.31 18.94
C VAL A 229 -3.85 -1.40 19.94
N TRP A 230 -4.59 -0.39 19.45
CA TRP A 230 -5.38 0.52 20.30
C TRP A 230 -6.51 1.17 19.49
N GLY A 231 -7.47 1.76 20.20
CA GLY A 231 -8.63 2.42 19.63
C GLY A 231 -9.91 1.61 19.74
N TYR A 232 -10.78 1.75 18.77
CA TYR A 232 -12.10 1.12 18.72
C TYR A 232 -12.02 -0.39 18.53
N ASN A 233 -12.84 -1.13 19.27
CA ASN A 233 -12.82 -2.59 19.30
C ASN A 233 -14.22 -3.24 19.25
N GLY A 234 -15.25 -2.51 18.89
CA GLY A 234 -16.64 -2.99 18.91
C GLY A 234 -16.90 -4.23 18.04
N ASN A 235 -16.08 -4.48 17.03
CA ASN A 235 -16.15 -5.67 16.16
C ASN A 235 -15.01 -6.67 16.44
N GLY A 236 -14.24 -6.51 17.50
CA GLY A 236 -13.08 -7.35 17.81
C GLY A 236 -11.86 -7.03 16.90
N GLN A 237 -11.82 -5.88 16.21
CA GLN A 237 -10.76 -5.52 15.27
C GLN A 237 -9.38 -5.35 15.92
N LEU A 238 -9.28 -5.28 17.25
CA LEU A 238 -8.00 -5.25 17.97
C LEU A 238 -7.42 -6.65 18.22
N GLY A 239 -8.19 -7.72 18.05
CA GLY A 239 -7.69 -9.10 18.19
C GLY A 239 -7.36 -9.52 19.64
N LEU A 240 -7.94 -8.86 20.64
CA LEU A 240 -7.64 -9.05 22.06
C LEU A 240 -8.57 -10.05 22.77
N GLY A 241 -9.53 -10.64 22.04
CA GLY A 241 -10.55 -11.55 22.62
C GLY A 241 -11.67 -10.83 23.35
N SER A 242 -11.75 -9.53 23.25
CA SER A 242 -12.78 -8.68 23.86
C SER A 242 -13.33 -7.69 22.83
N SER A 243 -14.37 -6.93 23.22
CA SER A 243 -14.95 -5.85 22.43
C SER A 243 -14.75 -4.46 23.07
N GLY A 244 -13.97 -4.37 24.13
CA GLY A 244 -13.67 -3.10 24.79
C GLY A 244 -12.64 -2.27 24.03
N ASN A 245 -12.89 -0.95 23.90
CA ASN A 245 -11.94 -0.01 23.34
C ASN A 245 -10.67 0.07 24.20
N GLN A 246 -9.55 0.36 23.56
CA GLN A 246 -8.25 0.48 24.23
C GLN A 246 -7.67 1.88 23.98
N PRO A 247 -7.57 2.75 24.99
CA PRO A 247 -7.01 4.08 24.86
C PRO A 247 -5.48 4.10 24.88
N THR A 248 -4.83 2.97 25.13
CA THR A 248 -3.37 2.80 25.11
C THR A 248 -2.98 1.56 24.30
N PRO A 249 -1.78 1.53 23.71
CA PRO A 249 -1.29 0.35 23.00
C PRO A 249 -1.32 -0.91 23.88
N CYS A 250 -1.89 -1.98 23.34
CA CYS A 250 -1.96 -3.30 23.96
C CYS A 250 -1.32 -4.34 23.05
N ARG A 251 -0.45 -5.18 23.58
CA ARG A 251 0.15 -6.30 22.85
C ARG A 251 -0.89 -7.40 22.60
N ILE A 252 -0.91 -7.94 21.39
CA ILE A 252 -1.74 -9.11 21.08
C ILE A 252 -1.05 -10.37 21.60
N ALA A 253 -1.49 -10.87 22.76
CA ALA A 253 -0.91 -12.06 23.39
C ALA A 253 -1.13 -13.35 22.57
N ALA A 254 -2.23 -13.44 21.83
CA ALA A 254 -2.56 -14.59 20.98
C ALA A 254 -1.57 -14.80 19.81
N LEU A 255 -0.74 -13.80 19.48
CA LEU A 255 0.33 -13.89 18.48
C LEU A 255 1.71 -14.16 19.12
N GLN A 256 1.77 -14.54 20.38
CA GLN A 256 3.04 -14.86 21.05
C GLN A 256 3.78 -15.99 20.32
N GLY A 257 5.06 -15.76 20.03
CA GLY A 257 5.90 -16.70 19.27
C GLY A 257 5.74 -16.63 17.76
N ILE A 258 4.82 -15.79 17.26
CA ILE A 258 4.62 -15.52 15.83
C ILE A 258 5.27 -14.19 15.51
N ARG A 259 6.18 -14.19 14.52
CA ARG A 259 6.85 -12.98 14.07
C ARG A 259 6.07 -12.34 12.92
N VAL A 260 5.41 -11.23 13.21
CA VAL A 260 4.66 -10.45 12.21
C VAL A 260 5.62 -9.49 11.49
N GLN A 261 5.51 -9.40 10.16
CA GLN A 261 6.25 -8.46 9.32
C GLN A 261 5.42 -7.24 8.94
N ARG A 262 4.14 -7.46 8.62
CA ARG A 262 3.23 -6.43 8.09
C ARG A 262 1.86 -6.54 8.71
N VAL A 263 1.24 -5.39 8.89
CA VAL A 263 -0.17 -5.26 9.25
C VAL A 263 -0.89 -4.44 8.17
N ALA A 264 -2.11 -4.86 7.84
CA ALA A 264 -3.01 -4.12 6.95
C ALA A 264 -4.39 -4.07 7.60
N CYS A 265 -4.99 -2.89 7.63
CA CYS A 265 -6.28 -2.68 8.23
C CYS A 265 -7.32 -2.32 7.17
N GLY A 266 -8.44 -3.03 7.17
CA GLY A 266 -9.64 -2.64 6.47
C GLY A 266 -10.53 -1.73 7.32
N HIS A 267 -11.77 -1.53 6.89
CA HIS A 267 -12.75 -0.70 7.60
C HIS A 267 -12.85 -1.08 9.09
N ALA A 268 -13.09 -2.35 9.39
CA ALA A 268 -13.20 -2.87 10.75
C ALA A 268 -12.61 -4.30 10.88
N HIS A 269 -11.64 -4.65 10.02
CA HIS A 269 -10.92 -5.92 10.07
C HIS A 269 -9.43 -5.71 9.91
N THR A 270 -8.65 -6.67 10.36
CA THR A 270 -7.20 -6.62 10.35
C THR A 270 -6.62 -7.88 9.73
N LEU A 271 -5.58 -7.70 8.92
CA LEU A 271 -4.74 -8.75 8.37
C LEU A 271 -3.30 -8.56 8.85
N VAL A 272 -2.62 -9.63 9.20
CA VAL A 272 -1.17 -9.61 9.43
C VAL A 272 -0.50 -10.68 8.58
N LEU A 273 0.69 -10.36 8.11
CA LEU A 273 1.59 -11.25 7.38
C LEU A 273 2.78 -11.58 8.27
N THR A 274 3.06 -12.87 8.44
CA THR A 274 4.21 -13.35 9.20
C THR A 274 5.46 -13.45 8.33
N ASP A 275 6.63 -13.55 8.94
CA ASP A 275 7.91 -13.79 8.26
C ASP A 275 7.97 -15.15 7.54
N GLU A 276 7.10 -16.10 7.92
CA GLU A 276 6.93 -17.39 7.25
C GLU A 276 5.94 -17.34 6.07
N GLY A 277 5.31 -16.18 5.81
CA GLY A 277 4.34 -16.01 4.74
C GLY A 277 2.94 -16.52 5.06
N GLN A 278 2.59 -16.64 6.35
CA GLN A 278 1.24 -16.98 6.81
C GLN A 278 0.42 -15.70 7.06
N ILE A 279 -0.89 -15.80 6.90
CA ILE A 279 -1.84 -14.72 7.20
C ILE A 279 -2.67 -15.08 8.41
N TYR A 280 -2.85 -14.10 9.30
CA TYR A 280 -3.89 -14.12 10.33
C TYR A 280 -4.83 -12.94 10.12
N ALA A 281 -6.12 -13.15 10.41
CA ALA A 281 -7.17 -12.15 10.28
C ALA A 281 -8.08 -12.14 11.48
N TRP A 282 -8.65 -10.97 11.81
CA TRP A 282 -9.63 -10.80 12.88
C TRP A 282 -10.46 -9.53 12.68
N GLY A 283 -11.51 -9.36 13.48
CA GLY A 283 -12.43 -8.24 13.44
C GLY A 283 -13.73 -8.57 12.74
N SER A 284 -14.31 -7.59 12.05
CA SER A 284 -15.59 -7.71 11.34
C SER A 284 -15.50 -8.69 10.17
N ASN A 285 -16.57 -9.46 9.97
CA ASN A 285 -16.63 -10.48 8.91
C ASN A 285 -17.99 -10.56 8.18
N SER A 286 -18.81 -9.52 8.25
CA SER A 286 -20.15 -9.52 7.65
C SER A 286 -20.15 -9.80 6.14
N TYR A 287 -19.04 -9.47 5.46
CA TYR A 287 -18.83 -9.69 4.03
C TYR A 287 -17.84 -10.83 3.72
N GLY A 288 -17.38 -11.56 4.74
CA GLY A 288 -16.35 -12.58 4.57
C GLY A 288 -14.94 -12.00 4.43
N GLN A 289 -14.70 -10.74 4.84
CA GLN A 289 -13.42 -10.05 4.71
C GLN A 289 -12.26 -10.67 5.50
N LEU A 290 -12.56 -11.61 6.41
CA LEU A 290 -11.53 -12.41 7.09
C LEU A 290 -11.03 -13.60 6.27
N GLY A 291 -11.83 -14.10 5.31
CA GLY A 291 -11.46 -15.26 4.49
C GLY A 291 -11.59 -16.62 5.20
N THR A 292 -12.39 -16.70 6.25
CA THR A 292 -12.57 -17.90 7.11
C THR A 292 -13.58 -18.90 6.58
N GLY A 293 -14.26 -18.60 5.46
CA GLY A 293 -15.34 -19.42 4.91
C GLY A 293 -16.71 -19.17 5.50
N ASN A 294 -16.85 -18.20 6.39
CA ASN A 294 -18.10 -17.79 7.03
C ASN A 294 -18.19 -16.26 7.14
N LYS A 295 -19.22 -15.77 7.82
CA LYS A 295 -19.45 -14.34 8.06
C LYS A 295 -19.45 -13.96 9.55
N SER A 296 -18.90 -14.81 10.40
CA SER A 296 -18.80 -14.56 11.84
C SER A 296 -17.57 -13.72 12.17
N ASN A 297 -17.76 -12.65 12.95
CA ASN A 297 -16.66 -11.84 13.46
C ASN A 297 -15.71 -12.71 14.30
N GLN A 298 -14.44 -12.37 14.30
CA GLN A 298 -13.41 -13.01 15.10
C GLN A 298 -12.73 -11.97 15.98
N SER A 299 -12.78 -12.19 17.30
CA SER A 299 -12.10 -11.31 18.26
C SER A 299 -10.66 -11.73 18.56
N TYR A 300 -10.22 -12.87 18.05
CA TYR A 300 -8.84 -13.38 18.12
C TYR A 300 -8.24 -13.56 16.73
N PRO A 301 -6.90 -13.42 16.58
CA PRO A 301 -6.19 -13.77 15.38
C PRO A 301 -6.52 -15.20 14.92
N THR A 302 -7.02 -15.34 13.71
CA THR A 302 -7.41 -16.60 13.09
C THR A 302 -6.56 -16.83 11.85
N SER A 303 -5.90 -17.98 11.74
CA SER A 303 -5.09 -18.33 10.57
C SER A 303 -5.95 -18.52 9.33
N ILE A 304 -5.53 -17.92 8.21
CA ILE A 304 -6.20 -17.98 6.91
C ILE A 304 -5.30 -18.67 5.91
N VAL A 305 -5.83 -19.69 5.25
CA VAL A 305 -5.12 -20.39 4.18
C VAL A 305 -5.52 -19.75 2.85
N VAL A 306 -4.55 -19.15 2.17
CA VAL A 306 -4.74 -18.57 0.84
C VAL A 306 -4.44 -19.62 -0.24
N ASP A 307 -3.26 -20.22 -0.15
CA ASP A 307 -2.77 -21.30 -1.02
C ASP A 307 -1.66 -22.08 -0.26
N LYS A 308 -1.08 -23.07 -0.92
CA LYS A 308 0.12 -23.78 -0.44
C LYS A 308 1.40 -22.92 -0.57
N ASP A 309 1.35 -21.90 -1.42
CA ASP A 309 2.47 -21.01 -1.68
C ASP A 309 2.58 -19.92 -0.60
N ARG A 310 3.82 -19.45 -0.39
CA ARG A 310 4.14 -18.40 0.56
C ARG A 310 3.49 -17.06 0.15
N VAL A 311 2.78 -16.42 1.07
CA VAL A 311 2.29 -15.07 0.86
C VAL A 311 3.42 -14.06 1.10
N ILE A 312 3.54 -13.08 0.20
CA ILE A 312 4.56 -12.02 0.25
C ILE A 312 3.98 -10.62 0.40
N GLU A 313 2.69 -10.44 0.13
CA GLU A 313 1.99 -9.16 0.26
C GLU A 313 0.56 -9.37 0.74
N ILE A 314 0.11 -8.51 1.64
CA ILE A 314 -1.28 -8.38 2.05
C ILE A 314 -1.76 -6.95 1.80
N ALA A 315 -3.03 -6.77 1.52
CA ALA A 315 -3.63 -5.46 1.27
C ALA A 315 -5.03 -5.35 1.84
N ALA A 316 -5.28 -4.23 2.49
CA ALA A 316 -6.58 -3.79 2.96
C ALA A 316 -6.59 -2.26 3.01
N CYS A 317 -7.77 -1.65 2.98
CA CYS A 317 -7.94 -0.21 3.07
C CYS A 317 -8.99 0.12 4.13
N HIS A 318 -8.71 1.11 4.98
CA HIS A 318 -9.60 1.51 6.09
C HIS A 318 -11.01 1.94 5.67
N SER A 319 -11.23 2.23 4.39
CA SER A 319 -12.54 2.61 3.82
C SER A 319 -13.26 1.47 3.10
N ALA A 320 -12.69 0.27 3.03
CA ALA A 320 -13.23 -0.87 2.31
C ALA A 320 -13.28 -2.15 3.16
N ASN A 321 -14.19 -3.04 2.83
CA ASN A 321 -14.29 -4.39 3.40
C ASN A 321 -13.70 -5.46 2.48
N THR A 322 -12.76 -5.07 1.64
CA THR A 322 -12.06 -5.92 0.68
C THR A 322 -10.68 -6.27 1.21
N SER A 323 -10.29 -7.51 1.05
CA SER A 323 -8.97 -8.03 1.41
C SER A 323 -8.29 -8.64 0.18
N ALA A 324 -6.98 -8.50 0.09
CA ALA A 324 -6.19 -9.11 -0.98
C ALA A 324 -4.85 -9.63 -0.46
N ALA A 325 -4.29 -10.60 -1.17
CA ALA A 325 -2.96 -11.12 -0.91
C ALA A 325 -2.27 -11.52 -2.23
N LYS A 326 -0.94 -11.47 -2.23
CA LYS A 326 -0.11 -11.94 -3.34
C LYS A 326 0.87 -12.97 -2.82
N THR A 327 1.03 -14.06 -3.57
CA THR A 327 1.96 -15.13 -3.26
C THR A 327 3.31 -14.94 -3.95
N GLN A 328 4.31 -15.70 -3.53
CA GLN A 328 5.66 -15.67 -4.08
C GLN A 328 5.69 -16.05 -5.56
N SER A 329 4.80 -16.94 -6.01
CA SER A 329 4.62 -17.29 -7.43
C SER A 329 3.92 -16.22 -8.26
N GLY A 330 3.50 -15.10 -7.63
CA GLY A 330 2.85 -13.97 -8.28
C GLY A 330 1.33 -14.08 -8.41
N GLN A 331 0.69 -15.10 -7.83
CA GLN A 331 -0.76 -15.24 -7.81
C GLN A 331 -1.39 -14.23 -6.85
N VAL A 332 -2.51 -13.63 -7.26
CA VAL A 332 -3.25 -12.63 -6.48
C VAL A 332 -4.61 -13.16 -6.11
N TYR A 333 -4.92 -13.12 -4.83
CA TYR A 333 -6.18 -13.56 -4.24
C TYR A 333 -6.96 -12.37 -3.68
N MET A 334 -8.30 -12.48 -3.72
CA MET A 334 -9.22 -11.50 -3.14
C MET A 334 -10.30 -12.19 -2.30
N TRP A 335 -10.80 -11.49 -1.30
CA TRP A 335 -11.97 -11.90 -0.51
C TRP A 335 -12.61 -10.69 0.18
N GLY A 336 -13.74 -10.92 0.85
CA GLY A 336 -14.52 -9.87 1.48
C GLY A 336 -15.60 -9.31 0.56
N GLN A 337 -15.86 -8.02 0.68
CA GLN A 337 -16.82 -7.32 -0.17
C GLN A 337 -16.20 -6.97 -1.52
N CYS A 338 -16.60 -7.70 -2.55
CA CYS A 338 -16.10 -7.55 -3.91
C CYS A 338 -17.25 -7.25 -4.86
N ARG A 339 -17.33 -6.03 -5.42
CA ARG A 339 -18.44 -5.54 -6.23
C ARG A 339 -19.82 -5.77 -5.58
N GLY A 340 -19.92 -5.50 -4.28
CA GLY A 340 -21.14 -5.70 -3.50
C GLY A 340 -21.48 -7.16 -3.17
N GLN A 341 -20.71 -8.13 -3.64
CA GLN A 341 -20.83 -9.55 -3.29
C GLN A 341 -19.93 -9.90 -2.11
N SER A 342 -20.36 -10.89 -1.32
CA SER A 342 -19.55 -11.43 -0.23
C SER A 342 -18.74 -12.64 -0.70
N VAL A 343 -17.42 -12.53 -0.66
CA VAL A 343 -16.48 -13.62 -0.98
C VAL A 343 -15.85 -14.08 0.33
N THR A 344 -16.25 -15.24 0.84
CA THR A 344 -15.89 -15.71 2.18
C THR A 344 -14.59 -16.48 2.27
N PHE A 345 -14.05 -16.93 1.14
CA PHE A 345 -12.74 -17.59 1.02
C PHE A 345 -11.83 -16.78 0.09
N PRO A 346 -10.51 -16.84 0.26
CA PRO A 346 -9.57 -16.31 -0.72
C PRO A 346 -9.82 -16.90 -2.11
N HIS A 347 -10.12 -16.04 -3.07
CA HIS A 347 -10.44 -16.39 -4.45
C HIS A 347 -9.32 -15.97 -5.39
N LEU A 348 -8.77 -16.92 -6.17
CA LEU A 348 -7.72 -16.63 -7.15
C LEU A 348 -8.25 -15.71 -8.25
N THR A 349 -7.51 -14.66 -8.54
CA THR A 349 -7.80 -13.70 -9.61
C THR A 349 -6.84 -13.91 -10.80
N HIS A 350 -7.13 -13.22 -11.90
CA HIS A 350 -6.20 -13.14 -13.05
C HIS A 350 -5.23 -11.94 -12.94
N PHE A 351 -5.28 -11.19 -11.85
CA PHE A 351 -4.44 -10.02 -11.65
C PHE A 351 -2.99 -10.41 -11.28
N ALA A 352 -2.08 -9.48 -11.46
CA ALA A 352 -0.69 -9.64 -11.09
C ALA A 352 -0.26 -8.74 -9.91
N CYS A 353 -1.13 -7.83 -9.46
CA CYS A 353 -0.91 -6.99 -8.28
C CYS A 353 -2.20 -6.85 -7.46
N THR A 354 -2.05 -6.63 -6.16
CA THR A 354 -3.17 -6.43 -5.24
C THR A 354 -3.92 -5.12 -5.52
N ASP A 355 -3.25 -4.12 -6.10
CA ASP A 355 -3.86 -2.84 -6.46
C ASP A 355 -5.01 -3.01 -7.45
N ASP A 356 -4.90 -3.95 -8.40
CA ASP A 356 -5.96 -4.26 -9.36
C ASP A 356 -7.24 -4.77 -8.68
N VAL A 357 -7.11 -5.46 -7.55
CA VAL A 357 -8.27 -5.91 -6.75
C VAL A 357 -9.06 -4.70 -6.26
N PHE A 358 -8.37 -3.68 -5.73
CA PHE A 358 -9.01 -2.46 -5.23
C PHE A 358 -9.61 -1.62 -6.36
N ALA A 359 -8.92 -1.51 -7.50
CA ALA A 359 -9.44 -0.81 -8.66
C ALA A 359 -10.73 -1.43 -9.22
N CYS A 360 -10.78 -2.77 -9.29
CA CYS A 360 -11.84 -3.48 -9.99
C CYS A 360 -12.96 -4.01 -9.08
N PHE A 361 -12.68 -4.28 -7.80
CA PHE A 361 -13.61 -4.99 -6.91
C PHE A 361 -13.96 -4.27 -5.62
N ALA A 362 -13.10 -3.36 -5.11
CA ALA A 362 -13.42 -2.61 -3.89
C ALA A 362 -14.51 -1.56 -4.11
N THR A 363 -15.25 -1.27 -3.06
CA THR A 363 -16.23 -0.18 -3.00
C THR A 363 -16.04 0.57 -1.67
N PRO A 364 -15.59 1.82 -1.71
CA PRO A 364 -15.16 2.59 -2.90
C PRO A 364 -13.89 2.05 -3.55
N ALA A 365 -13.71 2.35 -4.86
CA ALA A 365 -12.49 2.02 -5.59
C ALA A 365 -11.39 3.05 -5.25
N VAL A 366 -10.70 2.85 -4.15
CA VAL A 366 -9.62 3.70 -3.65
C VAL A 366 -8.34 2.90 -3.51
N MET A 367 -7.19 3.58 -3.63
CA MET A 367 -5.89 2.93 -3.49
C MET A 367 -5.57 2.69 -2.02
N TRP A 368 -5.04 1.54 -1.69
CA TRP A 368 -4.62 1.18 -0.33
C TRP A 368 -3.20 1.69 -0.01
N ARG A 369 -2.47 2.13 -1.02
CA ARG A 369 -1.13 2.71 -0.93
C ARG A 369 -0.91 3.77 -2.00
N LEU A 370 0.13 4.59 -1.85
CA LEU A 370 0.69 5.36 -2.95
C LEU A 370 1.25 4.38 -3.97
N LEU A 371 0.70 4.41 -5.18
CA LEU A 371 1.16 3.57 -6.27
C LEU A 371 2.33 4.25 -6.96
N SER A 372 3.47 3.57 -7.10
CA SER A 372 4.69 4.13 -7.70
C SER A 372 5.17 3.28 -8.87
N VAL A 373 5.65 3.95 -9.91
CA VAL A 373 6.48 3.38 -10.95
C VAL A 373 7.91 3.81 -10.65
N GLU A 374 8.80 2.87 -10.43
CA GLU A 374 10.22 3.22 -10.29
C GLU A 374 10.71 3.86 -11.59
N PRO A 375 11.42 5.01 -11.52
CA PRO A 375 12.04 5.60 -12.69
C PRO A 375 13.05 4.62 -13.30
N ASP A 376 13.17 4.63 -14.63
CA ASP A 376 14.11 3.78 -15.39
C ASP A 376 15.59 3.95 -15.01
N ASP A 377 15.95 4.96 -14.20
CA ASP A 377 17.32 5.25 -13.75
C ASP A 377 17.87 4.24 -12.72
N HIS A 378 17.03 3.53 -12.04
CA HIS A 378 17.43 2.30 -11.35
C HIS A 378 17.08 1.13 -12.27
N LEU A 379 18.04 0.72 -13.08
CA LEU A 379 17.93 -0.53 -13.85
C LEU A 379 17.33 -1.58 -12.92
N THR A 380 16.07 -1.94 -13.14
CA THR A 380 15.48 -3.08 -12.45
C THR A 380 16.44 -4.26 -12.59
N VAL A 381 16.39 -5.21 -11.66
CA VAL A 381 17.21 -6.43 -11.81
C VAL A 381 17.07 -6.99 -13.23
N ALA A 382 15.86 -6.95 -13.82
CA ALA A 382 15.62 -7.38 -15.19
C ALA A 382 16.33 -6.53 -16.24
N GLN A 383 16.42 -5.22 -16.05
CA GLN A 383 17.13 -4.31 -16.97
C GLN A 383 18.65 -4.39 -16.80
N SER A 384 19.14 -4.53 -15.57
CA SER A 384 20.54 -4.84 -15.30
C SER A 384 20.93 -6.19 -15.90
N LEU A 385 20.07 -7.19 -15.80
CA LEU A 385 20.24 -8.49 -16.43
C LEU A 385 20.19 -8.39 -17.97
N LYS A 386 19.33 -7.52 -18.53
CA LYS A 386 19.26 -7.29 -19.97
C LYS A 386 20.51 -6.58 -20.49
N LYS A 387 21.05 -5.61 -19.73
CA LYS A 387 22.28 -4.88 -20.06
C LYS A 387 23.51 -5.80 -20.02
N GLU A 388 23.52 -6.73 -19.07
CA GLU A 388 24.60 -7.71 -18.91
C GLU A 388 24.42 -8.96 -19.79
N PHE A 389 23.22 -9.15 -20.38
CA PHE A 389 22.99 -10.24 -21.30
C PHE A 389 23.74 -10.03 -22.60
N ASP A 390 24.49 -11.06 -23.04
CA ASP A 390 25.37 -11.05 -24.22
C ASP A 390 26.54 -10.05 -24.11
N ASN A 391 26.93 -9.69 -22.86
CA ASN A 391 28.12 -8.89 -22.62
C ASN A 391 29.36 -9.81 -22.50
N PRO A 392 30.30 -9.77 -23.47
CA PRO A 392 31.46 -10.70 -23.47
C PRO A 392 32.47 -10.41 -22.35
N GLU A 393 32.48 -9.18 -21.80
CA GLU A 393 33.46 -8.75 -20.78
C GLU A 393 33.14 -9.28 -19.39
N THR A 394 31.85 -9.46 -19.08
CA THR A 394 31.37 -9.86 -17.75
C THR A 394 30.82 -11.28 -17.67
N ALA A 395 30.55 -11.90 -18.82
CA ALA A 395 29.97 -13.23 -18.90
C ALA A 395 30.95 -14.33 -18.48
N ASP A 396 30.43 -15.32 -17.76
CA ASP A 396 31.19 -16.48 -17.29
C ASP A 396 30.85 -17.79 -18.06
N LEU A 397 29.91 -17.70 -19.02
CA LEU A 397 29.53 -18.77 -19.94
C LEU A 397 29.28 -18.22 -21.34
N LYS A 398 29.51 -19.06 -22.33
CA LYS A 398 29.20 -18.73 -23.73
C LYS A 398 28.58 -19.93 -24.43
N PHE A 399 27.48 -19.70 -25.10
CA PHE A 399 26.76 -20.70 -25.91
C PHE A 399 26.91 -20.39 -27.38
N LEU A 400 27.01 -21.43 -28.20
CA LEU A 400 26.94 -21.33 -29.66
C LEU A 400 25.52 -21.66 -30.09
N VAL A 401 24.79 -20.68 -30.64
CA VAL A 401 23.43 -20.87 -31.14
C VAL A 401 23.39 -20.31 -32.57
N ASP A 402 22.99 -21.17 -33.52
CA ASP A 402 22.91 -20.83 -34.95
C ASP A 402 24.18 -20.15 -35.50
N GLY A 403 25.36 -20.65 -35.07
CA GLY A 403 26.66 -20.14 -35.51
C GLY A 403 27.10 -18.81 -34.87
N LYS A 404 26.34 -18.30 -33.89
CA LYS A 404 26.68 -17.08 -33.10
C LYS A 404 26.93 -17.45 -31.66
N TYR A 405 27.91 -16.78 -31.06
CA TYR A 405 28.15 -16.90 -29.62
C TYR A 405 27.21 -15.97 -28.87
N ILE A 406 26.55 -16.48 -27.83
CA ILE A 406 25.75 -15.73 -26.87
C ILE A 406 26.45 -15.87 -25.52
N HIS A 407 26.74 -14.72 -24.89
CA HIS A 407 27.42 -14.63 -23.61
C HIS A 407 26.40 -14.53 -22.50
N VAL A 408 26.52 -15.37 -21.46
CA VAL A 408 25.55 -15.42 -20.34
C VAL A 408 26.25 -15.61 -19.00
N HIS A 409 25.55 -15.25 -17.94
CA HIS A 409 25.99 -15.46 -16.58
C HIS A 409 25.35 -16.73 -15.99
N LYS A 410 26.14 -17.57 -15.33
CA LYS A 410 25.65 -18.80 -14.66
C LYS A 410 24.56 -18.53 -13.65
N VAL A 411 24.63 -17.38 -12.96
CA VAL A 411 23.62 -16.97 -11.98
C VAL A 411 22.24 -16.76 -12.62
N LEU A 412 22.19 -16.26 -13.86
CA LEU A 412 20.95 -16.05 -14.61
C LEU A 412 20.30 -17.37 -15.02
N LEU A 413 21.08 -18.37 -15.37
CA LEU A 413 20.58 -19.71 -15.70
C LEU A 413 19.99 -20.39 -14.46
N LYS A 414 20.61 -20.25 -13.29
CA LYS A 414 20.09 -20.80 -12.02
C LYS A 414 18.76 -20.17 -11.60
N ILE A 415 18.58 -18.88 -11.79
CA ILE A 415 17.31 -18.20 -11.50
C ILE A 415 16.17 -18.78 -12.35
N ARG A 416 16.45 -19.18 -13.58
CA ARG A 416 15.45 -19.74 -14.51
C ARG A 416 15.11 -21.20 -14.23
N GLU A 417 16.05 -22.00 -13.76
CA GLU A 417 15.78 -23.40 -13.35
C GLU A 417 14.81 -23.47 -12.17
N GLN A 418 14.84 -22.48 -11.28
CA GLN A 418 13.91 -22.39 -10.15
C GLN A 418 12.52 -21.87 -10.53
N CYS A 419 12.37 -21.26 -11.72
CA CYS A 419 11.10 -20.70 -12.23
C CYS A 419 10.46 -21.55 -13.34
N ALA A 420 11.04 -22.67 -13.75
CA ALA A 420 10.44 -23.55 -14.74
C ALA A 420 9.34 -24.43 -14.11
N PRO A 421 8.14 -24.52 -14.71
CA PRO A 421 7.14 -25.46 -14.24
C PRO A 421 7.69 -26.90 -14.35
N PRO A 422 7.29 -27.80 -13.46
CA PRO A 422 7.70 -29.20 -13.57
C PRO A 422 7.25 -29.75 -14.93
N SER A 423 8.18 -30.33 -15.65
CA SER A 423 7.94 -30.98 -16.93
C SER A 423 6.83 -32.03 -16.78
N LEU A 424 5.84 -31.96 -17.66
CA LEU A 424 4.81 -33.00 -17.89
C LEU A 424 5.44 -34.38 -18.20
#